data_b1fef20d7d902b6c6bbeeba7c6f77d29
#
_entry.id   b1fef20d7d902b6c6bbeeba7c6f77d29
#
_cell.length_a   1.000
_cell.length_b   1.000
_cell.length_c   1.000
_cell.angle_alpha   90.00
_cell.angle_beta   90.00
_cell.angle_gamma   90.00
#
_symmetry.space_group_name_H-M   'P 1'
#
loop_
_entity.id
_entity.type
_entity.pdbx_description
1 polymer ?
#
loop_
_entity_poly.entity_id
_entity_poly.type
_entity_poly.pdbx_seq_one_letter_code
_entity_poly.pdbx_strand_id
1 'polypeptide(L)'
;VVAAAILRIPLVIHESDAVPGKVNKFAGHFAKRIGVAFTGAASFFPEKKVALVGIPIRKRILGGNRDIARENLQIFGNLPIIGVIGGSQGAGRINDATLGVLKELTEHYEVVHQTGTANFHDVEQEATVILEFGHKERYHAFGFLDESGLRDFYEVSDLIISRASSSIFEIAAWGKPSILIPLQNAAQDHQRKNAYEYAAAGACIVIEEPNLSPHVLF
;
A
#
# COMPACT_ATOMS: atom_id res chain seq x y z
N VAL A 1 14.64 0.13 25.17
CA VAL A 1 16.01 0.53 24.80
C VAL A 1 16.84 0.73 26.05
N VAL A 2 16.51 1.70 26.93
CA VAL A 2 17.30 2.03 28.12
C VAL A 2 17.48 0.83 29.04
N ALA A 3 16.41 0.11 29.38
CA ALA A 3 16.49 -1.10 30.21
C ALA A 3 17.42 -2.17 29.60
N ALA A 4 17.31 -2.41 28.29
CA ALA A 4 18.19 -3.35 27.59
C ALA A 4 19.67 -2.92 27.67
N ALA A 5 19.94 -1.62 27.53
CA ALA A 5 21.30 -1.09 27.66
C ALA A 5 21.87 -1.28 29.08
N ILE A 6 21.09 -0.96 30.13
CA ILE A 6 21.48 -1.14 31.53
C ILE A 6 21.73 -2.62 31.83
N LEU A 7 20.86 -3.50 31.39
CA LEU A 7 20.93 -4.95 31.61
C LEU A 7 21.89 -5.67 30.66
N ARG A 8 22.59 -4.92 29.78
CA ARG A 8 23.49 -5.45 28.72
C ARG A 8 22.85 -6.51 27.82
N ILE A 9 21.55 -6.40 27.59
CA ILE A 9 20.81 -7.27 26.66
C ILE A 9 21.11 -6.79 25.24
N PRO A 10 21.54 -7.67 24.30
CA PRO A 10 21.77 -7.29 22.91
C PRO A 10 20.50 -6.76 22.27
N LEU A 11 20.56 -5.53 21.74
CA LEU A 11 19.45 -4.88 21.07
C LEU A 11 19.62 -5.02 19.55
N VAL A 12 18.59 -5.49 18.87
CA VAL A 12 18.44 -5.43 17.42
C VAL A 12 17.23 -4.58 17.11
N ILE A 13 17.33 -3.68 16.16
CA ILE A 13 16.20 -2.85 15.70
C ILE A 13 15.98 -3.04 14.20
N HIS A 14 14.76 -2.77 13.80
CA HIS A 14 14.35 -2.73 12.41
C HIS A 14 13.70 -1.39 12.10
N GLU A 15 14.15 -0.76 11.01
CA GLU A 15 13.56 0.47 10.48
C GLU A 15 12.82 0.15 9.19
N SER A 16 11.52 0.43 9.20
CA SER A 16 10.60 0.11 8.10
C SER A 16 10.43 1.22 7.07
N ASP A 17 10.86 2.44 7.40
CA ASP A 17 10.68 3.61 6.56
C ASP A 17 12.01 4.10 5.99
N ALA A 18 11.94 4.84 4.88
CA ALA A 18 13.13 5.44 4.24
C ALA A 18 13.83 6.49 5.14
N VAL A 19 13.09 7.04 6.12
CA VAL A 19 13.65 7.95 7.13
C VAL A 19 13.30 7.45 8.53
N PRO A 20 14.32 7.18 9.35
CA PRO A 20 14.11 6.60 10.67
C PRO A 20 13.31 7.51 11.60
N GLY A 21 12.39 6.88 12.34
CA GLY A 21 11.69 7.53 13.44
C GLY A 21 12.64 7.93 14.58
N LYS A 22 12.22 8.91 15.41
CA LYS A 22 13.02 9.42 16.54
C LYS A 22 13.46 8.31 17.49
N VAL A 23 12.58 7.34 17.73
CA VAL A 23 12.86 6.19 18.62
C VAL A 23 13.95 5.31 18.03
N ASN A 24 13.87 4.98 16.75
CA ASN A 24 14.88 4.16 16.07
C ASN A 24 16.22 4.89 15.93
N LYS A 25 16.24 6.21 15.69
CA LYS A 25 17.46 7.01 15.72
C LYS A 25 18.16 6.92 17.08
N PHE A 26 17.40 7.10 18.18
CA PHE A 26 17.94 6.96 19.53
C PHE A 26 18.40 5.53 19.82
N ALA A 27 17.58 4.52 19.50
CA ALA A 27 17.88 3.11 19.72
C ALA A 27 19.12 2.63 18.96
N GLY A 28 19.36 3.21 17.78
CA GLY A 28 20.51 2.88 16.92
C GLY A 28 21.87 3.06 17.59
N HIS A 29 21.99 4.00 18.53
CA HIS A 29 23.22 4.19 19.32
C HIS A 29 23.55 2.94 20.14
N PHE A 30 22.55 2.30 20.72
CA PHE A 30 22.67 1.14 21.60
C PHE A 30 22.53 -0.20 20.86
N ALA A 31 22.02 -0.19 19.62
CA ALA A 31 21.78 -1.40 18.87
C ALA A 31 23.10 -2.11 18.48
N LYS A 32 23.09 -3.44 18.58
CA LYS A 32 24.16 -4.32 18.09
C LYS A 32 24.06 -4.50 16.56
N ARG A 33 22.83 -4.58 16.04
CA ARG A 33 22.52 -4.69 14.61
C ARG A 33 21.26 -3.89 14.28
N ILE A 34 21.18 -3.39 13.07
CA ILE A 34 20.10 -2.54 12.55
C ILE A 34 19.72 -3.07 11.20
N GLY A 35 18.51 -3.62 11.08
CA GLY A 35 17.90 -3.92 9.79
C GLY A 35 17.20 -2.68 9.25
N VAL A 36 17.37 -2.38 7.97
CA VAL A 36 16.62 -1.31 7.31
C VAL A 36 15.84 -1.87 6.13
N ALA A 37 14.66 -1.32 5.89
CA ALA A 37 13.82 -1.73 4.78
C ALA A 37 14.17 -0.99 3.48
N PHE A 38 14.63 0.25 3.60
CA PHE A 38 15.04 1.11 2.49
C PHE A 38 16.53 1.49 2.62
N THR A 39 17.19 1.64 1.48
CA THR A 39 18.61 2.04 1.43
C THR A 39 18.85 3.43 2.00
N GLY A 40 17.92 4.37 1.78
CA GLY A 40 17.99 5.73 2.32
C GLY A 40 18.09 5.78 3.85
N ALA A 41 17.44 4.84 4.54
CA ALA A 41 17.50 4.75 6.00
C ALA A 41 18.91 4.41 6.51
N ALA A 42 19.73 3.72 5.73
CA ALA A 42 21.06 3.28 6.14
C ALA A 42 21.98 4.45 6.51
N SER A 43 21.87 5.58 5.81
CA SER A 43 22.71 6.79 6.02
C SER A 43 22.56 7.41 7.41
N PHE A 44 21.49 7.09 8.13
CA PHE A 44 21.21 7.61 9.48
C PHE A 44 21.87 6.79 10.60
N PHE A 45 22.51 5.68 10.26
CA PHE A 45 23.06 4.75 11.24
C PHE A 45 24.51 4.41 10.94
N PRO A 46 25.30 3.91 11.94
CA PRO A 46 26.67 3.47 11.71
C PRO A 46 26.72 2.29 10.72
N GLU A 47 27.42 2.45 9.62
CA GLU A 47 27.50 1.48 8.50
C GLU A 47 27.79 0.04 8.95
N LYS A 48 28.74 -0.13 9.90
CA LYS A 48 29.14 -1.44 10.43
C LYS A 48 28.03 -2.20 11.16
N LYS A 49 26.92 -1.52 11.51
CA LYS A 49 25.79 -2.11 12.23
C LYS A 49 24.58 -2.37 11.34
N VAL A 50 24.54 -1.77 10.14
CA VAL A 50 23.37 -1.76 9.26
C VAL A 50 23.40 -2.91 8.27
N ALA A 51 22.22 -3.45 7.97
CA ALA A 51 21.99 -4.34 6.83
C ALA A 51 20.64 -4.01 6.18
N LEU A 52 20.61 -3.99 4.84
CA LEU A 52 19.37 -3.92 4.07
C LEU A 52 18.69 -5.29 4.14
N VAL A 53 17.52 -5.36 4.75
CA VAL A 53 16.79 -6.61 5.00
C VAL A 53 15.37 -6.61 4.44
N GLY A 54 14.87 -5.47 3.97
CA GLY A 54 13.48 -5.30 3.56
C GLY A 54 12.51 -5.39 4.74
N ILE A 55 11.24 -5.65 4.43
CA ILE A 55 10.19 -5.96 5.42
C ILE A 55 9.79 -7.43 5.26
N PRO A 56 9.63 -8.18 6.36
CA PRO A 56 9.09 -9.54 6.30
C PRO A 56 7.68 -9.55 5.70
N ILE A 57 7.51 -10.24 4.60
CA ILE A 57 6.19 -10.41 3.97
C ILE A 57 5.50 -11.65 4.53
N ARG A 58 4.22 -11.54 4.82
CA ARG A 58 3.40 -12.66 5.26
C ARG A 58 3.31 -13.71 4.14
N LYS A 59 3.78 -14.93 4.39
CA LYS A 59 3.78 -15.99 3.37
C LYS A 59 2.37 -16.30 2.84
N ARG A 60 1.33 -16.12 3.67
CA ARG A 60 -0.06 -16.41 3.31
C ARG A 60 -0.66 -15.48 2.26
N ILE A 61 -0.07 -14.29 2.08
CA ILE A 61 -0.51 -13.37 1.02
C ILE A 61 0.24 -13.56 -0.29
N LEU A 62 1.19 -14.49 -0.36
CA LEU A 62 1.97 -14.78 -1.57
C LEU A 62 1.48 -16.04 -2.25
N GLY A 63 1.54 -16.02 -3.58
CA GLY A 63 1.10 -17.11 -4.45
C GLY A 63 -0.43 -17.23 -4.49
N GLY A 64 -0.95 -17.72 -5.59
CA GLY A 64 -2.39 -17.85 -5.79
C GLY A 64 -2.70 -18.53 -7.12
N ASN A 65 -3.97 -18.55 -7.44
CA ASN A 65 -4.49 -18.92 -8.74
C ASN A 65 -5.45 -17.83 -9.18
N ARG A 66 -5.19 -17.23 -10.33
CA ARG A 66 -5.94 -16.06 -10.81
C ARG A 66 -7.43 -16.37 -11.03
N ASP A 67 -7.76 -17.57 -11.51
CA ASP A 67 -9.15 -17.95 -11.76
C ASP A 67 -9.94 -18.10 -10.45
N ILE A 68 -9.34 -18.77 -9.46
CA ILE A 68 -9.93 -18.90 -8.12
C ILE A 68 -10.06 -17.53 -7.44
N ALA A 69 -9.04 -16.68 -7.56
CA ALA A 69 -9.05 -15.34 -6.99
C ALA A 69 -10.13 -14.46 -7.62
N ARG A 70 -10.35 -14.55 -8.94
CA ARG A 70 -11.45 -13.87 -9.62
C ARG A 70 -12.82 -14.35 -9.13
N GLU A 71 -12.98 -15.65 -8.98
CA GLU A 71 -14.23 -16.25 -8.44
C GLU A 71 -14.50 -15.74 -7.01
N ASN A 72 -13.49 -15.79 -6.13
CA ASN A 72 -13.60 -15.31 -4.75
C ASN A 72 -13.97 -13.82 -4.65
N LEU A 73 -13.45 -13.00 -5.57
CA LEU A 73 -13.73 -11.56 -5.63
C LEU A 73 -14.94 -11.23 -6.54
N GLN A 74 -15.64 -12.24 -7.06
CA GLN A 74 -16.83 -12.11 -7.90
C GLN A 74 -16.57 -11.33 -9.22
N ILE A 75 -15.41 -11.52 -9.82
CA ILE A 75 -14.99 -10.88 -11.06
C ILE A 75 -15.23 -11.85 -12.22
N PHE A 76 -16.24 -11.60 -13.03
CA PHE A 76 -16.64 -12.50 -14.13
C PHE A 76 -16.30 -11.93 -15.52
N GLY A 77 -15.97 -10.66 -15.63
CA GLY A 77 -15.52 -10.01 -16.89
C GLY A 77 -14.10 -10.42 -17.28
N ASN A 78 -13.59 -9.93 -18.41
CA ASN A 78 -12.25 -10.22 -18.91
C ASN A 78 -11.39 -8.96 -19.09
N LEU A 79 -11.82 -7.84 -18.51
CA LEU A 79 -11.06 -6.59 -18.58
C LEU A 79 -9.84 -6.63 -17.64
N PRO A 80 -8.82 -5.79 -17.90
CA PRO A 80 -7.75 -5.57 -16.92
C PRO A 80 -8.30 -5.05 -15.60
N ILE A 81 -7.64 -5.39 -14.50
CA ILE A 81 -8.13 -5.15 -13.14
C ILE A 81 -7.28 -4.09 -12.46
N ILE A 82 -7.91 -3.01 -12.01
CA ILE A 82 -7.29 -2.00 -11.16
C ILE A 82 -7.65 -2.30 -9.70
N GLY A 83 -6.63 -2.60 -8.89
CA GLY A 83 -6.76 -2.75 -7.45
C GLY A 83 -6.55 -1.42 -6.75
N VAL A 84 -7.47 -1.02 -5.86
CA VAL A 84 -7.35 0.19 -5.04
C VAL A 84 -7.33 -0.20 -3.56
N ILE A 85 -6.29 0.20 -2.83
CA ILE A 85 -6.12 -0.15 -1.42
C ILE A 85 -5.56 1.02 -0.60
N GLY A 86 -6.37 1.54 0.30
CA GLY A 86 -6.01 2.65 1.21
C GLY A 86 -5.41 2.20 2.55
N GLY A 87 -5.30 0.88 2.78
CA GLY A 87 -4.94 0.30 4.07
C GLY A 87 -6.18 -0.01 4.94
N SER A 88 -5.98 -0.63 6.11
CA SER A 88 -7.06 -1.15 6.98
C SER A 88 -8.03 -0.08 7.50
N GLN A 89 -7.55 1.15 7.66
CA GLN A 89 -8.38 2.29 8.10
C GLN A 89 -9.03 3.04 6.92
N GLY A 90 -8.71 2.63 5.68
CA GLY A 90 -9.12 3.32 4.47
C GLY A 90 -8.35 4.62 4.23
N ALA A 91 -8.60 5.21 3.07
CA ALA A 91 -8.01 6.48 2.67
C ALA A 91 -9.07 7.33 1.96
N GLY A 92 -9.81 8.14 2.70
CA GLY A 92 -10.93 8.93 2.18
C GLY A 92 -10.58 9.65 0.87
N ARG A 93 -9.42 10.35 0.81
CA ARG A 93 -8.98 11.04 -0.40
C ARG A 93 -8.76 10.12 -1.61
N ILE A 94 -8.31 8.88 -1.40
CA ILE A 94 -8.17 7.89 -2.49
C ILE A 94 -9.57 7.39 -2.88
N ASN A 95 -10.44 7.11 -1.90
CA ASN A 95 -11.81 6.70 -2.17
C ASN A 95 -12.54 7.76 -3.00
N ASP A 96 -12.49 9.04 -2.57
CA ASP A 96 -13.13 10.17 -3.26
C ASP A 96 -12.61 10.33 -4.70
N ALA A 97 -11.28 10.24 -4.88
CA ALA A 97 -10.69 10.35 -6.21
C ALA A 97 -11.07 9.16 -7.12
N THR A 98 -11.16 7.96 -6.56
CA THR A 98 -11.60 6.75 -7.29
C THR A 98 -13.06 6.88 -7.69
N LEU A 99 -13.93 7.30 -6.78
CA LEU A 99 -15.35 7.53 -7.07
C LEU A 99 -15.54 8.59 -8.15
N GLY A 100 -14.74 9.66 -8.10
CA GLY A 100 -14.81 10.75 -9.08
C GLY A 100 -14.47 10.36 -10.53
N VAL A 101 -13.83 9.20 -10.76
CA VAL A 101 -13.53 8.63 -12.09
C VAL A 101 -14.12 7.24 -12.29
N LEU A 102 -14.96 6.81 -11.38
CA LEU A 102 -15.43 5.41 -11.33
C LEU A 102 -16.20 5.02 -12.61
N LYS A 103 -16.98 5.94 -13.14
CA LYS A 103 -17.74 5.69 -14.36
C LYS A 103 -16.82 5.43 -15.54
N GLU A 104 -15.82 6.29 -15.74
CA GLU A 104 -14.82 6.17 -16.79
C GLU A 104 -13.94 4.93 -16.61
N LEU A 105 -13.52 4.64 -15.36
CA LEU A 105 -12.74 3.44 -15.07
C LEU A 105 -13.51 2.18 -15.45
N THR A 106 -14.78 2.07 -15.08
CA THR A 106 -15.58 0.88 -15.35
C THR A 106 -15.97 0.72 -16.81
N GLU A 107 -15.77 1.71 -17.67
CA GLU A 107 -15.88 1.54 -19.13
C GLU A 107 -14.78 0.61 -19.70
N HIS A 108 -13.59 0.61 -19.08
CA HIS A 108 -12.41 -0.05 -19.62
C HIS A 108 -11.76 -1.10 -18.69
N TYR A 109 -12.10 -1.09 -17.39
CA TYR A 109 -11.46 -1.91 -16.36
C TYR A 109 -12.47 -2.54 -15.42
N GLU A 110 -12.07 -3.63 -14.79
CA GLU A 110 -12.64 -4.07 -13.51
C GLU A 110 -11.94 -3.31 -12.38
N VAL A 111 -12.65 -2.91 -11.35
CA VAL A 111 -12.10 -2.17 -10.20
C VAL A 111 -12.35 -2.96 -8.92
N VAL A 112 -11.30 -3.39 -8.24
CA VAL A 112 -11.36 -4.02 -6.92
C VAL A 112 -10.90 -3.02 -5.88
N HIS A 113 -11.80 -2.58 -5.00
CA HIS A 113 -11.56 -1.46 -4.10
C HIS A 113 -11.72 -1.83 -2.63
N GLN A 114 -10.62 -1.87 -1.87
CA GLN A 114 -10.67 -1.93 -0.41
C GLN A 114 -10.80 -0.51 0.16
N THR A 115 -11.99 -0.13 0.57
CA THR A 115 -12.36 1.21 1.01
C THR A 115 -11.98 1.55 2.45
N GLY A 116 -11.75 0.52 3.28
CA GLY A 116 -11.68 0.60 4.74
C GLY A 116 -13.07 0.43 5.36
N THR A 117 -13.14 -0.31 6.47
CA THR A 117 -14.41 -0.69 7.12
C THR A 117 -15.28 0.51 7.48
N ALA A 118 -14.66 1.62 7.94
CA ALA A 118 -15.38 2.82 8.32
C ALA A 118 -16.03 3.57 7.16
N ASN A 119 -15.46 3.46 5.95
CA ASN A 119 -15.92 4.19 4.77
C ASN A 119 -16.80 3.33 3.84
N PHE A 120 -16.85 2.02 4.07
CA PHE A 120 -17.42 1.06 3.13
C PHE A 120 -18.86 1.40 2.74
N HIS A 121 -19.72 1.65 3.72
CA HIS A 121 -21.13 1.91 3.48
C HIS A 121 -21.36 3.15 2.62
N ASP A 122 -20.68 4.26 2.94
CA ASP A 122 -20.82 5.51 2.22
C ASP A 122 -20.28 5.39 0.79
N VAL A 123 -19.11 4.77 0.62
CA VAL A 123 -18.51 4.53 -0.70
C VAL A 123 -19.38 3.62 -1.57
N GLU A 124 -19.96 2.56 -0.99
CA GLU A 124 -20.84 1.63 -1.73
C GLU A 124 -22.14 2.33 -2.19
N GLN A 125 -22.72 3.16 -1.33
CA GLN A 125 -23.90 3.94 -1.69
C GLN A 125 -23.61 4.94 -2.82
N GLU A 126 -22.52 5.69 -2.69
CA GLU A 126 -22.12 6.67 -3.70
C GLU A 126 -21.77 6.00 -5.04
N ALA A 127 -21.02 4.91 -5.02
CA ALA A 127 -20.72 4.13 -6.22
C ALA A 127 -22.00 3.60 -6.89
N THR A 128 -23.01 3.19 -6.12
CA THR A 128 -24.30 2.74 -6.65
C THR A 128 -25.01 3.83 -7.44
N VAL A 129 -24.97 5.09 -6.94
CA VAL A 129 -25.55 6.24 -7.63
C VAL A 129 -24.75 6.61 -8.89
N ILE A 130 -23.42 6.66 -8.78
CA ILE A 130 -22.53 6.97 -9.90
C ILE A 130 -22.74 5.98 -11.07
N LEU A 131 -22.89 4.71 -10.74
CA LEU A 131 -23.02 3.60 -11.70
C LEU A 131 -24.47 3.21 -12.01
N GLU A 132 -25.46 4.05 -11.68
CA GLU A 132 -26.87 3.75 -11.97
C GLU A 132 -27.12 3.45 -13.46
N PHE A 133 -26.44 4.20 -14.35
CA PHE A 133 -26.47 4.00 -15.79
C PHE A 133 -25.09 3.60 -16.36
N GLY A 134 -24.31 2.84 -15.59
CA GLY A 134 -22.95 2.40 -15.94
C GLY A 134 -22.74 0.91 -15.73
N HIS A 135 -21.48 0.52 -15.62
CA HIS A 135 -21.06 -0.87 -15.48
C HIS A 135 -20.87 -1.27 -14.01
N LYS A 136 -21.98 -1.31 -13.25
CA LYS A 136 -21.97 -1.64 -11.82
C LYS A 136 -21.33 -3.01 -11.52
N GLU A 137 -21.49 -3.95 -12.42
CA GLU A 137 -20.95 -5.31 -12.33
C GLU A 137 -19.41 -5.35 -12.39
N ARG A 138 -18.76 -4.24 -12.76
CA ARG A 138 -17.29 -4.11 -12.84
C ARG A 138 -16.66 -3.41 -11.64
N TYR A 139 -17.45 -3.07 -10.62
CA TYR A 139 -16.96 -2.46 -9.40
C TYR A 139 -17.19 -3.38 -8.20
N HIS A 140 -16.10 -3.78 -7.56
CA HIS A 140 -16.08 -4.76 -6.47
C HIS A 140 -15.52 -4.09 -5.21
N ALA A 141 -16.41 -3.56 -4.37
CA ALA A 141 -16.05 -2.86 -3.14
C ALA A 141 -15.94 -3.83 -1.96
N PHE A 142 -14.91 -3.65 -1.14
CA PHE A 142 -14.68 -4.40 0.09
C PHE A 142 -14.32 -3.44 1.22
N GLY A 143 -14.98 -3.56 2.38
CA GLY A 143 -14.61 -2.78 3.56
C GLY A 143 -13.25 -3.19 4.12
N PHE A 144 -12.99 -4.51 4.11
CA PHE A 144 -11.75 -5.09 4.60
C PHE A 144 -11.49 -6.41 3.87
N LEU A 145 -10.23 -6.65 3.52
CA LEU A 145 -9.75 -7.93 2.99
C LEU A 145 -8.83 -8.57 4.03
N ASP A 146 -9.13 -9.78 4.44
CA ASP A 146 -8.24 -10.59 5.28
C ASP A 146 -7.02 -11.09 4.49
N GLU A 147 -6.19 -11.96 5.08
CA GLU A 147 -4.98 -12.45 4.40
C GLU A 147 -5.30 -13.21 3.10
N SER A 148 -6.41 -13.94 3.02
CA SER A 148 -6.84 -14.65 1.81
C SER A 148 -7.37 -13.67 0.77
N GLY A 149 -8.20 -12.73 1.17
CA GLY A 149 -8.72 -11.69 0.30
C GLY A 149 -7.62 -10.76 -0.24
N LEU A 150 -6.62 -10.42 0.58
CA LEU A 150 -5.44 -9.65 0.12
C LEU A 150 -4.60 -10.42 -0.89
N ARG A 151 -4.40 -11.73 -0.68
CA ARG A 151 -3.72 -12.59 -1.65
C ARG A 151 -4.46 -12.56 -2.99
N ASP A 152 -5.77 -12.77 -2.96
CA ASP A 152 -6.61 -12.81 -4.16
C ASP A 152 -6.63 -11.42 -4.84
N PHE A 153 -6.70 -10.32 -4.05
CA PHE A 153 -6.58 -8.95 -4.54
C PHE A 153 -5.25 -8.70 -5.29
N TYR A 154 -4.11 -9.09 -4.70
CA TYR A 154 -2.81 -8.94 -5.36
C TYR A 154 -2.68 -9.84 -6.60
N GLU A 155 -3.20 -11.07 -6.54
CA GLU A 155 -3.16 -12.01 -7.67
C GLU A 155 -3.87 -11.44 -8.90
N VAL A 156 -5.09 -10.92 -8.73
CA VAL A 156 -5.91 -10.46 -9.86
C VAL A 156 -5.52 -9.08 -10.39
N SER A 157 -4.99 -8.19 -9.54
CA SER A 157 -4.69 -6.81 -9.92
C SER A 157 -3.61 -6.74 -11.01
N ASP A 158 -3.86 -5.97 -12.06
CA ASP A 158 -2.90 -5.68 -13.11
C ASP A 158 -2.17 -4.34 -12.84
N LEU A 159 -2.84 -3.40 -12.15
CA LEU A 159 -2.29 -2.16 -11.61
C LEU A 159 -2.82 -1.94 -10.20
N ILE A 160 -2.00 -1.40 -9.30
CA ILE A 160 -2.41 -1.14 -7.91
C ILE A 160 -2.28 0.34 -7.57
N ILE A 161 -3.35 0.93 -7.05
CA ILE A 161 -3.37 2.28 -6.46
C ILE A 161 -3.33 2.13 -4.95
N SER A 162 -2.32 2.72 -4.27
CA SER A 162 -2.13 2.52 -2.83
C SER A 162 -1.50 3.71 -2.12
N ARG A 163 -1.60 3.73 -0.79
CA ARG A 163 -0.74 4.54 0.08
C ARG A 163 0.70 4.02 0.07
N ALA A 164 1.66 4.92 0.33
CA ALA A 164 3.08 4.58 0.40
C ALA A 164 3.51 4.10 1.82
N SER A 165 2.82 3.11 2.33
CA SER A 165 3.06 2.46 3.63
C SER A 165 3.82 1.13 3.45
N SER A 166 3.72 0.22 4.42
CA SER A 166 4.28 -1.14 4.30
C SER A 166 3.71 -1.95 3.13
N SER A 167 2.55 -1.58 2.58
CA SER A 167 1.97 -2.18 1.37
C SER A 167 2.91 -2.12 0.14
N ILE A 168 3.82 -1.15 0.08
CA ILE A 168 4.85 -1.10 -0.98
C ILE A 168 5.61 -2.43 -1.10
N PHE A 169 5.96 -3.04 0.02
CA PHE A 169 6.73 -4.28 0.02
C PHE A 169 5.89 -5.49 -0.40
N GLU A 170 4.60 -5.48 -0.10
CA GLU A 170 3.65 -6.49 -0.57
C GLU A 170 3.45 -6.36 -2.08
N ILE A 171 3.24 -5.13 -2.59
CA ILE A 171 3.15 -4.81 -4.01
C ILE A 171 4.42 -5.25 -4.76
N ALA A 172 5.59 -4.92 -4.20
CA ALA A 172 6.89 -5.31 -4.76
C ALA A 172 7.08 -6.83 -4.81
N ALA A 173 6.67 -7.54 -3.75
CA ALA A 173 6.76 -9.00 -3.69
C ALA A 173 5.88 -9.69 -4.75
N TRP A 174 4.79 -9.04 -5.15
CA TRP A 174 3.91 -9.48 -6.24
C TRP A 174 4.36 -8.99 -7.62
N GLY A 175 5.38 -8.12 -7.70
CA GLY A 175 5.87 -7.56 -8.97
C GLY A 175 4.82 -6.73 -9.71
N LYS A 176 3.88 -6.09 -8.99
CA LYS A 176 2.79 -5.33 -9.61
C LYS A 176 3.20 -3.88 -9.86
N PRO A 177 2.90 -3.33 -11.05
CA PRO A 177 3.00 -1.89 -11.28
C PRO A 177 2.04 -1.14 -10.35
N SER A 178 2.42 0.06 -9.91
CA SER A 178 1.60 0.79 -8.96
C SER A 178 1.62 2.29 -9.12
N ILE A 179 0.52 2.92 -8.66
CA ILE A 179 0.42 4.36 -8.42
C ILE A 179 0.39 4.55 -6.90
N LEU A 180 1.40 5.24 -6.38
CA LEU A 180 1.50 5.50 -4.95
C LEU A 180 1.05 6.92 -4.63
N ILE A 181 0.13 7.03 -3.67
CA ILE A 181 -0.42 8.28 -3.18
C ILE A 181 -0.03 8.44 -1.71
N PRO A 182 1.14 9.05 -1.42
CA PRO A 182 1.61 9.21 -0.05
C PRO A 182 0.70 10.13 0.75
N LEU A 183 0.46 9.80 2.02
CA LEU A 183 -0.30 10.64 2.94
C LEU A 183 0.48 11.93 3.24
N GLN A 184 -0.12 13.10 2.98
CA GLN A 184 0.52 14.41 3.07
C GLN A 184 1.09 14.73 4.46
N ASN A 185 0.38 14.38 5.53
CA ASN A 185 0.76 14.71 6.92
C ASN A 185 1.28 13.49 7.69
N ALA A 186 1.88 12.53 6.99
CA ALA A 186 2.51 11.40 7.65
C ALA A 186 3.68 11.85 8.54
N ALA A 187 3.84 11.21 9.69
CA ALA A 187 4.90 11.56 10.64
C ALA A 187 6.27 11.60 9.96
N GLN A 188 6.99 12.74 10.08
CA GLN A 188 8.29 12.97 9.45
C GLN A 188 8.30 12.82 7.91
N ASP A 189 7.12 12.95 7.28
CA ASP A 189 6.97 12.81 5.82
C ASP A 189 7.43 11.43 5.28
N HIS A 190 7.32 10.38 6.13
CA HIS A 190 7.87 9.07 5.79
C HIS A 190 7.23 8.45 4.55
N GLN A 191 5.89 8.56 4.37
CA GLN A 191 5.23 7.96 3.21
C GLN A 191 5.70 8.58 1.89
N ARG A 192 5.89 9.90 1.85
CA ARG A 192 6.40 10.58 0.67
C ARG A 192 7.81 10.09 0.32
N LYS A 193 8.69 9.99 1.32
CA LYS A 193 10.05 9.50 1.14
C LYS A 193 10.10 8.03 0.72
N ASN A 194 9.24 7.18 1.30
CA ASN A 194 9.07 5.79 0.89
C ASN A 194 8.66 5.70 -0.59
N ALA A 195 7.66 6.51 -1.00
CA ALA A 195 7.17 6.52 -2.37
C ALA A 195 8.26 6.89 -3.37
N TYR A 196 9.01 7.96 -3.11
CA TYR A 196 10.07 8.38 -4.02
C TYR A 196 11.26 7.43 -4.06
N GLU A 197 11.63 6.82 -2.94
CA GLU A 197 12.68 5.80 -2.94
C GLU A 197 12.27 4.56 -3.73
N TYR A 198 11.00 4.15 -3.60
CA TYR A 198 10.46 3.05 -4.40
C TYR A 198 10.35 3.40 -5.90
N ALA A 199 9.94 4.64 -6.21
CA ALA A 199 9.87 5.14 -7.59
C ALA A 199 11.24 5.20 -8.26
N ALA A 200 12.31 5.46 -7.52
CA ALA A 200 13.68 5.45 -8.05
C ALA A 200 14.08 4.06 -8.58
N ALA A 201 13.43 2.99 -8.14
CA ALA A 201 13.58 1.64 -8.70
C ALA A 201 12.76 1.42 -10.00
N GLY A 202 12.00 2.39 -10.47
CA GLY A 202 11.20 2.33 -11.70
C GLY A 202 9.90 1.52 -11.58
N ALA A 203 9.48 1.17 -10.36
CA ALA A 203 8.37 0.25 -10.13
C ALA A 203 7.02 0.93 -9.89
N CYS A 204 6.96 2.26 -9.76
CA CYS A 204 5.72 3.01 -9.54
C CYS A 204 5.75 4.43 -10.10
N ILE A 205 4.54 5.00 -10.22
CA ILE A 205 4.31 6.44 -10.38
C ILE A 205 3.89 6.99 -9.01
N VAL A 206 4.33 8.21 -8.68
CA VAL A 206 3.93 8.90 -7.45
C VAL A 206 3.02 10.06 -7.80
N ILE A 207 1.82 10.09 -7.22
CA ILE A 207 0.92 11.24 -7.24
C ILE A 207 0.86 11.79 -5.81
N GLU A 208 1.39 12.98 -5.58
CA GLU A 208 1.28 13.61 -4.26
C GLU A 208 -0.18 13.93 -3.94
N GLU A 209 -0.62 13.67 -2.72
CA GLU A 209 -2.02 13.81 -2.32
C GLU A 209 -2.63 15.21 -2.60
N PRO A 210 -1.91 16.35 -2.51
CA PRO A 210 -2.44 17.65 -2.92
C PRO A 210 -2.76 17.76 -4.41
N ASN A 211 -2.08 16.96 -5.24
CA ASN A 211 -2.26 16.94 -6.70
C ASN A 211 -3.29 15.87 -7.13
N LEU A 212 -3.76 15.05 -6.19
CA LEU A 212 -4.73 14.02 -6.47
C LEU A 212 -6.08 14.64 -6.85
N SER A 213 -6.47 14.40 -8.07
CA SER A 213 -7.80 14.74 -8.59
C SER A 213 -8.30 13.60 -9.48
N PRO A 214 -9.61 13.50 -9.73
CA PRO A 214 -10.15 12.53 -10.67
C PRO A 214 -9.43 12.53 -12.00
N HIS A 215 -9.24 13.69 -12.60
CA HIS A 215 -8.59 13.85 -13.91
C HIS A 215 -7.10 13.43 -13.93
N VAL A 216 -6.39 13.52 -12.81
CA VAL A 216 -4.98 13.08 -12.72
C VAL A 216 -4.89 11.58 -12.50
N LEU A 217 -5.91 10.99 -11.88
CA LEU A 217 -5.95 9.56 -11.59
C LEU A 217 -6.32 8.73 -12.83
N PHE A 218 -7.16 9.27 -13.71
CA PHE A 218 -7.55 8.70 -14.99
C PHE A 218 -6.59 9.13 -16.11
#